data_162f5c3e92c32e961fc68d4df91e2b90
#
_entry.id   162f5c3e92c32e961fc68d4df91e2b90
#
_cell.length_a   1.000
_cell.length_b   1.000
_cell.length_c   1.000
_cell.angle_alpha   90.00
_cell.angle_beta   90.00
_cell.angle_gamma   90.00
#
_symmetry.space_group_name_H-M   'P 1'
#
loop_
_entity.id
_entity.type
_entity.pdbx_description
1 polymer ?
#
loop_
_entity_poly.entity_id
_entity_poly.type
_entity_poly.pdbx_seq_one_letter_code
_entity_poly.pdbx_strand_id
1 'polypeptide(L)'
;PEALSGETYTLTAENGLLDGLRTYPVGGVVLFGQNVSTREQVQKLTDDMQAAALAHRGIGLLIVGQEEGGQVSVLHEKLGDTPEASAGKLGKSGDASQVRNAAAATASYLLELGFNMNIAVSADVLSSESGTDIGDRSFSGDPATVAEMACAAEAAYREGGVIPAVMHFPGHGGVEGS
;
A
#
# COMPACT_ATOMS: atom_id res chain seq x y z
N PRO A 1 -3.73 -14.35 -6.96
CA PRO A 1 -3.83 -15.80 -6.69
C PRO A 1 -5.15 -16.39 -7.18
N GLU A 2 -6.30 -15.77 -6.85
CA GLU A 2 -7.62 -16.22 -7.32
C GLU A 2 -7.72 -16.31 -8.84
N ALA A 3 -7.14 -15.36 -9.56
CA ALA A 3 -7.16 -15.34 -11.02
C ALA A 3 -6.40 -16.52 -11.66
N LEU A 4 -5.48 -17.13 -10.92
CA LEU A 4 -4.65 -18.23 -11.41
C LEU A 4 -5.16 -19.61 -11.01
N SER A 5 -5.94 -19.70 -9.93
CA SER A 5 -6.34 -20.99 -9.36
C SER A 5 -7.84 -21.13 -9.12
N GLY A 6 -8.61 -20.05 -9.10
CA GLY A 6 -10.01 -20.04 -8.74
C GLY A 6 -10.29 -20.34 -7.27
N GLU A 7 -9.29 -20.37 -6.43
CA GLU A 7 -9.41 -20.61 -4.99
C GLU A 7 -9.02 -19.36 -4.19
N THR A 8 -9.74 -19.11 -3.09
CA THR A 8 -9.40 -18.06 -2.13
C THR A 8 -8.31 -18.60 -1.21
N TYR A 9 -7.08 -18.20 -1.44
CA TYR A 9 -5.97 -18.64 -0.61
C TYR A 9 -5.89 -17.87 0.71
N THR A 10 -6.01 -18.59 1.82
CA THR A 10 -5.31 -18.19 3.04
C THR A 10 -3.86 -18.60 2.84
N LEU A 11 -2.98 -17.66 2.63
CA LEU A 11 -1.69 -17.91 2.02
C LEU A 11 -0.69 -18.50 2.96
N THR A 12 -0.39 -19.73 2.66
CA THR A 12 0.93 -20.27 2.96
C THR A 12 1.61 -20.57 1.62
N ALA A 13 2.93 -20.50 1.54
CA ALA A 13 3.71 -20.86 0.35
C ALA A 13 3.46 -22.30 -0.15
N GLU A 14 2.70 -23.08 0.59
CA GLU A 14 2.36 -24.48 0.39
C GLU A 14 1.25 -24.71 -0.65
N ASN A 15 0.55 -23.65 -1.09
CA ASN A 15 -0.69 -23.77 -1.87
C ASN A 15 -0.52 -23.60 -3.39
N GLY A 16 0.58 -24.02 -3.98
CA GLY A 16 0.77 -23.90 -5.44
C GLY A 16 1.03 -22.47 -5.93
N LEU A 17 1.03 -21.45 -5.04
CA LEU A 17 1.36 -20.07 -5.39
C LEU A 17 2.76 -19.96 -6.00
N LEU A 18 3.76 -20.64 -5.40
CA LEU A 18 5.13 -20.62 -5.88
C LEU A 18 5.24 -21.31 -7.25
N ASP A 19 4.48 -22.38 -7.49
CA ASP A 19 4.40 -23.04 -8.81
C ASP A 19 3.70 -22.17 -9.82
N GLY A 20 2.68 -21.40 -9.39
CA GLY A 20 2.04 -20.36 -10.20
C GLY A 20 3.03 -19.28 -10.64
N LEU A 21 3.87 -18.79 -9.74
CA LEU A 21 4.90 -17.79 -10.04
C LEU A 21 5.99 -18.31 -10.99
N ARG A 22 6.29 -19.60 -10.94
CA ARG A 22 7.21 -20.26 -11.92
C ARG A 22 6.57 -20.40 -13.29
N THR A 23 5.29 -20.77 -13.33
CA THR A 23 4.54 -20.98 -14.57
C THR A 23 4.20 -19.66 -15.26
N TYR A 24 3.85 -18.63 -14.48
CA TYR A 24 3.47 -17.30 -14.95
C TYR A 24 4.41 -16.25 -14.33
N PRO A 25 5.46 -15.82 -15.05
CA PRO A 25 6.47 -14.91 -14.50
C PRO A 25 5.95 -13.47 -14.43
N VAL A 26 5.08 -13.20 -13.45
CA VAL A 26 4.55 -11.85 -13.16
C VAL A 26 5.62 -10.94 -12.59
N GLY A 27 5.51 -9.61 -12.82
CA GLY A 27 6.44 -8.60 -12.29
C GLY A 27 6.24 -8.29 -10.81
N GLY A 28 5.04 -8.54 -10.28
CA GLY A 28 4.70 -8.27 -8.89
C GLY A 28 3.41 -8.94 -8.45
N VAL A 29 3.13 -8.86 -7.16
CA VAL A 29 1.95 -9.43 -6.51
C VAL A 29 1.38 -8.41 -5.55
N VAL A 30 0.07 -8.20 -5.60
CA VAL A 30 -0.66 -7.39 -4.61
C VAL A 30 -1.21 -8.33 -3.54
N LEU A 31 -0.95 -8.04 -2.28
CA LEU A 31 -1.49 -8.78 -1.14
C LEU A 31 -2.63 -7.97 -0.48
N PHE A 32 -3.72 -8.66 -0.20
CA PHE A 32 -4.91 -8.11 0.42
C PHE A 32 -5.12 -8.71 1.82
N GLY A 33 -6.08 -8.21 2.57
CA GLY A 33 -6.35 -8.65 3.94
C GLY A 33 -6.61 -10.15 4.11
N GLN A 34 -7.19 -10.84 3.10
CA GLN A 34 -7.35 -12.28 3.13
C GLN A 34 -6.02 -13.06 3.04
N ASN A 35 -4.93 -12.39 2.67
CA ASN A 35 -3.60 -12.97 2.58
C ASN A 35 -2.79 -12.83 3.87
N VAL A 36 -3.34 -12.16 4.88
CA VAL A 36 -2.68 -11.76 6.12
C VAL A 36 -3.33 -12.45 7.30
N SER A 37 -2.54 -13.16 8.11
CA SER A 37 -3.01 -13.79 9.35
C SER A 37 -2.12 -13.46 10.56
N THR A 38 -0.81 -13.62 10.48
CA THR A 38 0.17 -13.22 11.50
C THR A 38 1.38 -12.58 10.85
N ARG A 39 2.15 -11.86 11.63
CA ARG A 39 3.39 -11.19 11.18
C ARG A 39 4.38 -12.21 10.58
N GLU A 40 4.61 -13.31 11.28
CA GLU A 40 5.51 -14.39 10.85
C GLU A 40 5.03 -15.05 9.54
N GLN A 41 3.71 -15.23 9.39
CA GLN A 41 3.14 -15.79 8.17
C GLN A 41 3.35 -14.86 6.99
N VAL A 42 3.15 -13.56 7.16
CA VAL A 42 3.35 -12.56 6.08
C VAL A 42 4.81 -12.49 5.70
N GLN A 43 5.73 -12.39 6.66
CA GLN A 43 7.17 -12.37 6.41
C GLN A 43 7.62 -13.63 5.65
N LYS A 44 7.19 -14.79 6.12
CA LYS A 44 7.51 -16.05 5.41
C LYS A 44 6.97 -16.08 3.99
N LEU A 45 5.73 -15.61 3.79
CA LEU A 45 5.12 -15.55 2.46
C LEU A 45 5.89 -14.65 1.51
N THR A 46 6.24 -13.44 1.94
CA THR A 46 6.98 -12.46 1.13
C THR A 46 8.38 -12.95 0.80
N ASP A 47 9.08 -13.55 1.78
CA ASP A 47 10.41 -14.15 1.60
C ASP A 47 10.39 -15.31 0.60
N ASP A 48 9.44 -16.25 0.74
CA ASP A 48 9.31 -17.40 -0.17
C ASP A 48 9.00 -16.96 -1.60
N MET A 49 8.13 -15.95 -1.78
CA MET A 49 7.83 -15.38 -3.10
C MET A 49 9.06 -14.73 -3.74
N GLN A 50 9.82 -13.95 -2.98
CA GLN A 50 11.06 -13.32 -3.46
C GLN A 50 12.11 -14.38 -3.82
N ALA A 51 12.31 -15.36 -2.96
CA ALA A 51 13.25 -16.45 -3.21
C ALA A 51 12.88 -17.24 -4.48
N ALA A 52 11.60 -17.57 -4.66
CA ALA A 52 11.12 -18.27 -5.85
C ALA A 52 11.34 -17.45 -7.13
N ALA A 53 11.05 -16.15 -7.12
CA ALA A 53 11.25 -15.26 -8.26
C ALA A 53 12.73 -15.12 -8.63
N LEU A 54 13.58 -14.89 -7.63
CA LEU A 54 15.02 -14.75 -7.83
C LEU A 54 15.64 -16.05 -8.37
N ALA A 55 15.27 -17.21 -7.81
CA ALA A 55 15.77 -18.50 -8.27
C ALA A 55 15.34 -18.82 -9.71
N HIS A 56 14.13 -18.41 -10.13
CA HIS A 56 13.59 -18.74 -11.44
C HIS A 56 14.06 -17.81 -12.55
N ARG A 57 14.22 -16.51 -12.29
CA ARG A 57 14.49 -15.50 -13.32
C ARG A 57 15.53 -14.44 -12.96
N GLY A 58 16.14 -14.52 -11.77
CA GLY A 58 17.17 -13.59 -11.32
C GLY A 58 16.67 -12.16 -11.00
N ILE A 59 15.33 -11.94 -11.03
CA ILE A 59 14.70 -10.64 -10.77
C ILE A 59 13.64 -10.84 -9.69
N GLY A 60 13.68 -10.01 -8.64
CA GLY A 60 12.69 -10.01 -7.55
C GLY A 60 11.32 -9.50 -8.00
N LEU A 61 10.34 -9.69 -7.12
CA LEU A 61 8.97 -9.23 -7.30
C LEU A 61 8.77 -7.82 -6.70
N LEU A 62 7.84 -7.07 -7.28
CA LEU A 62 7.16 -6.02 -6.55
C LEU A 62 6.12 -6.68 -5.65
N ILE A 63 6.30 -6.60 -4.33
CA ILE A 63 5.31 -7.04 -3.34
C ILE A 63 4.60 -5.80 -2.84
N VAL A 64 3.31 -5.72 -3.17
CA VAL A 64 2.53 -4.48 -3.10
C VAL A 64 1.51 -4.57 -1.99
N GLY A 65 1.52 -3.57 -1.10
CA GLY A 65 0.50 -3.35 -0.08
C GLY A 65 -0.32 -2.10 -0.34
N GLN A 66 -1.35 -1.90 0.49
CA GLN A 66 -2.15 -0.69 0.53
C GLN A 66 -2.30 -0.23 1.98
N GLU A 67 -1.40 0.67 2.38
CA GLU A 67 -1.31 1.27 3.70
C GLU A 67 -1.33 2.80 3.56
N GLU A 68 -2.53 3.39 3.57
CA GLU A 68 -2.73 4.84 3.39
C GLU A 68 -2.66 5.60 4.72
N GLY A 69 -2.81 4.88 5.82
CA GLY A 69 -3.11 5.46 7.12
C GLY A 69 -4.62 5.59 7.36
N GLY A 70 -5.01 5.77 8.63
CA GLY A 70 -6.43 5.86 9.00
C GLY A 70 -7.22 4.60 8.66
N GLN A 71 -8.34 4.77 7.95
CA GLN A 71 -9.26 3.66 7.65
C GLN A 71 -8.76 2.69 6.58
N VAL A 72 -7.79 3.09 5.77
CA VAL A 72 -7.22 2.22 4.72
C VAL A 72 -5.82 1.80 5.14
N SER A 73 -5.75 0.81 6.01
CA SER A 73 -4.53 0.28 6.60
C SER A 73 -4.68 -1.22 6.82
N VAL A 74 -4.65 -1.95 5.72
CA VAL A 74 -5.04 -3.37 5.66
C VAL A 74 -4.15 -4.26 6.53
N LEU A 75 -2.84 -4.05 6.49
CA LEU A 75 -1.89 -4.85 7.27
C LEU A 75 -1.99 -4.52 8.77
N HIS A 76 -2.04 -3.22 9.12
CA HIS A 76 -2.20 -2.80 10.50
C HIS A 76 -3.49 -3.37 11.12
N GLU A 77 -4.62 -3.25 10.39
CA GLU A 77 -5.90 -3.80 10.85
C GLU A 77 -5.82 -5.30 11.11
N LYS A 78 -5.27 -6.06 10.15
CA LYS A 78 -5.19 -7.52 10.23
C LYS A 78 -4.23 -8.02 11.29
N LEU A 79 -3.15 -7.32 11.53
CA LEU A 79 -2.13 -7.67 12.52
C LEU A 79 -2.42 -7.09 13.91
N GLY A 80 -3.47 -6.27 14.05
CA GLY A 80 -3.84 -5.63 15.31
C GLY A 80 -2.92 -4.47 15.72
N ASP A 81 -2.21 -3.90 14.76
CA ASP A 81 -1.32 -2.76 14.96
C ASP A 81 -2.08 -1.43 14.79
N THR A 82 -1.51 -0.34 15.28
CA THR A 82 -2.09 0.99 15.14
C THR A 82 -1.52 1.66 13.89
N PRO A 83 -2.35 2.01 12.88
CA PRO A 83 -1.89 2.70 11.69
C PRO A 83 -1.54 4.16 11.97
N GLU A 84 -0.77 4.75 11.08
CA GLU A 84 -0.52 6.18 11.04
C GLU A 84 -1.82 6.97 10.80
N ALA A 85 -1.78 8.26 11.06
CA ALA A 85 -2.94 9.13 10.86
C ALA A 85 -3.35 9.19 9.38
N SER A 86 -4.66 9.34 9.13
CA SER A 86 -5.20 9.53 7.79
C SER A 86 -4.66 10.79 7.10
N ALA A 87 -4.69 10.79 5.77
CA ALA A 87 -4.29 11.96 4.97
C ALA A 87 -5.03 13.23 5.38
N GLY A 88 -6.35 13.14 5.63
CA GLY A 88 -7.15 14.29 6.06
C GLY A 88 -6.76 14.85 7.43
N LYS A 89 -6.37 14.00 8.38
CA LYS A 89 -5.83 14.47 9.67
C LYS A 89 -4.47 15.14 9.49
N LEU A 90 -3.58 14.55 8.71
CA LEU A 90 -2.27 15.11 8.42
C LEU A 90 -2.38 16.43 7.65
N GLY A 91 -3.26 16.50 6.63
CA GLY A 91 -3.50 17.73 5.87
C GLY A 91 -4.04 18.88 6.72
N LYS A 92 -4.92 18.60 7.68
CA LYS A 92 -5.42 19.60 8.64
C LYS A 92 -4.34 20.18 9.53
N SER A 93 -3.24 19.48 9.77
CA SER A 93 -2.11 20.02 10.54
C SER A 93 -1.37 21.13 9.79
N GLY A 94 -1.42 21.12 8.46
CA GLY A 94 -0.67 22.04 7.61
C GLY A 94 0.86 21.83 7.68
N ASP A 95 1.31 20.71 8.23
CA ASP A 95 2.72 20.44 8.51
C ASP A 95 3.20 19.22 7.70
N ALA A 96 3.88 19.50 6.59
CA ALA A 96 4.43 18.47 5.71
C ALA A 96 5.46 17.56 6.41
N SER A 97 6.07 18.01 7.52
CA SER A 97 6.99 17.17 8.30
C SER A 97 6.27 16.02 9.00
N GLN A 98 5.03 16.23 9.44
CA GLN A 98 4.21 15.15 10.02
C GLN A 98 3.83 14.12 8.96
N VAL A 99 3.49 14.55 7.74
CA VAL A 99 3.23 13.66 6.60
C VAL A 99 4.46 12.82 6.29
N ARG A 100 5.63 13.47 6.23
CA ARG A 100 6.90 12.82 5.99
C ARG A 100 7.21 11.75 7.06
N ASN A 101 7.00 12.06 8.33
CA ASN A 101 7.24 11.14 9.45
C ASN A 101 6.29 9.94 9.39
N ALA A 102 5.00 10.15 9.14
CA ALA A 102 4.02 9.09 8.99
C ALA A 102 4.37 8.16 7.80
N ALA A 103 4.72 8.72 6.65
CA ALA A 103 5.12 7.94 5.47
C ALA A 103 6.41 7.15 5.73
N ALA A 104 7.39 7.71 6.44
CA ALA A 104 8.63 7.02 6.81
C ALA A 104 8.37 5.86 7.78
N ALA A 105 7.48 6.04 8.76
CA ALA A 105 7.07 4.98 9.69
C ALA A 105 6.36 3.83 8.94
N THR A 106 5.42 4.16 8.06
CA THR A 106 4.74 3.17 7.21
C THR A 106 5.71 2.45 6.28
N ALA A 107 6.69 3.16 5.69
CA ALA A 107 7.71 2.52 4.85
C ALA A 107 8.54 1.50 5.64
N SER A 108 8.97 1.86 6.85
CA SER A 108 9.69 0.94 7.74
C SER A 108 8.86 -0.31 8.09
N TYR A 109 7.60 -0.11 8.43
CA TYR A 109 6.65 -1.18 8.74
C TYR A 109 6.46 -2.15 7.56
N LEU A 110 6.31 -1.61 6.35
CA LEU A 110 6.15 -2.40 5.14
C LEU A 110 7.39 -3.24 4.82
N LEU A 111 8.58 -2.64 4.92
CA LEU A 111 9.84 -3.36 4.69
C LEU A 111 10.06 -4.48 5.70
N GLU A 112 9.70 -4.27 6.96
CA GLU A 112 9.77 -5.32 8.00
C GLU A 112 8.91 -6.54 7.63
N LEU A 113 7.79 -6.33 6.94
CA LEU A 113 6.90 -7.38 6.45
C LEU A 113 7.25 -7.90 5.04
N GLY A 114 8.34 -7.41 4.44
CA GLY A 114 8.82 -7.83 3.11
C GLY A 114 8.11 -7.17 1.92
N PHE A 115 7.31 -6.11 2.14
CA PHE A 115 6.71 -5.31 1.08
C PHE A 115 7.70 -4.26 0.59
N ASN A 116 7.76 -4.02 -0.72
CA ASN A 116 8.65 -3.05 -1.34
C ASN A 116 7.93 -2.01 -2.21
N MET A 117 6.60 -2.07 -2.27
CA MET A 117 5.76 -1.08 -2.95
C MET A 117 4.48 -0.84 -2.15
N ASN A 118 4.02 0.42 -2.12
CA ASN A 118 2.80 0.83 -1.44
C ASN A 118 1.89 1.64 -2.36
N ILE A 119 0.61 1.27 -2.43
CA ILE A 119 -0.41 2.06 -3.12
C ILE A 119 -1.05 2.97 -2.07
N ALA A 120 -0.45 4.15 -1.81
CA ALA A 120 -0.82 4.91 -0.62
C ALA A 120 -0.68 6.42 -0.68
N VAL A 121 -0.10 7.00 -1.68
CA VAL A 121 -0.01 8.46 -1.73
C VAL A 121 -1.23 9.00 -2.47
N SER A 122 -2.26 9.44 -1.72
CA SER A 122 -3.42 10.11 -2.31
C SER A 122 -3.02 11.50 -2.81
N ALA A 123 -3.24 11.74 -4.10
CA ALA A 123 -3.12 13.05 -4.74
C ALA A 123 -4.50 13.61 -5.12
N ASP A 124 -5.55 13.04 -4.57
CA ASP A 124 -6.92 13.50 -4.80
C ASP A 124 -7.19 14.80 -4.06
N VAL A 125 -7.80 15.75 -4.76
CA VAL A 125 -8.28 17.00 -4.19
C VAL A 125 -9.74 16.82 -3.79
N LEU A 126 -10.04 16.99 -2.49
CA LEU A 126 -11.40 16.84 -1.99
C LEU A 126 -12.30 17.97 -2.51
N SER A 127 -13.27 17.65 -3.35
CA SER A 127 -14.29 18.60 -3.77
C SER A 127 -15.31 18.83 -2.65
N SER A 128 -15.67 20.09 -2.43
CA SER A 128 -16.70 20.46 -1.44
C SER A 128 -18.10 19.95 -1.80
N GLU A 129 -18.30 19.54 -3.05
CA GLU A 129 -19.59 19.05 -3.57
C GLU A 129 -19.72 17.53 -3.50
N SER A 130 -18.65 16.82 -3.21
CA SER A 130 -18.64 15.36 -3.17
C SER A 130 -18.94 14.84 -1.77
N GLY A 131 -19.99 14.03 -1.68
CA GLY A 131 -20.24 13.18 -0.50
C GLY A 131 -19.47 11.87 -0.67
N THR A 132 -18.44 11.71 -0.29
CA THR A 132 -17.15 11.45 -0.79
C THR A 132 -16.57 10.13 -0.38
N ASP A 133 -16.46 9.24 -1.34
CA ASP A 133 -15.72 8.00 -1.18
C ASP A 133 -14.25 8.26 -0.83
N ILE A 134 -13.69 9.40 -1.28
CA ILE A 134 -12.32 9.77 -0.92
C ILE A 134 -12.21 10.29 0.52
N GLY A 135 -13.13 11.18 0.94
CA GLY A 135 -13.24 11.68 2.31
C GLY A 135 -11.90 12.00 2.98
N ASP A 136 -11.68 11.37 4.13
CA ASP A 136 -10.47 11.54 4.96
C ASP A 136 -9.20 10.90 4.37
N ARG A 137 -9.28 10.28 3.18
CA ARG A 137 -8.16 9.82 2.39
C ARG A 137 -7.49 10.93 1.58
N SER A 138 -8.11 12.10 1.45
CA SER A 138 -7.50 13.28 0.82
C SER A 138 -6.87 14.19 1.86
N PHE A 139 -5.71 14.77 1.55
CA PHE A 139 -5.05 15.74 2.42
C PHE A 139 -5.83 17.04 2.56
N SER A 140 -6.47 17.51 1.48
CA SER A 140 -7.15 18.82 1.46
C SER A 140 -8.07 18.98 0.26
N GLY A 141 -8.94 20.00 0.33
CA GLY A 141 -9.66 20.55 -0.83
C GLY A 141 -8.86 21.61 -1.61
N ASP A 142 -7.68 21.99 -1.15
CA ASP A 142 -6.78 22.90 -1.87
C ASP A 142 -5.72 22.11 -2.65
N PRO A 143 -5.66 22.24 -4.00
CA PRO A 143 -4.70 21.51 -4.82
C PRO A 143 -3.23 21.76 -4.47
N ALA A 144 -2.87 22.96 -4.02
CA ALA A 144 -1.50 23.30 -3.67
C ALA A 144 -1.07 22.55 -2.40
N THR A 145 -1.94 22.52 -1.40
CA THR A 145 -1.75 21.75 -0.16
C THR A 145 -1.65 20.24 -0.46
N VAL A 146 -2.54 19.69 -1.31
CA VAL A 146 -2.47 18.28 -1.70
C VAL A 146 -1.14 17.96 -2.37
N ALA A 147 -0.69 18.81 -3.30
CA ALA A 147 0.58 18.59 -4.00
C ALA A 147 1.78 18.62 -3.03
N GLU A 148 1.83 19.59 -2.10
CA GLU A 148 2.89 19.69 -1.09
C GLU A 148 2.94 18.42 -0.21
N MET A 149 1.79 18.01 0.35
CA MET A 149 1.71 16.86 1.24
C MET A 149 2.01 15.55 0.51
N ALA A 150 1.47 15.36 -0.71
CA ALA A 150 1.74 14.18 -1.52
C ALA A 150 3.22 14.06 -1.89
N CYS A 151 3.88 15.16 -2.27
CA CYS A 151 5.33 15.18 -2.53
C CYS A 151 6.15 14.83 -1.28
N ALA A 152 5.75 15.31 -0.11
CA ALA A 152 6.43 14.99 1.15
C ALA A 152 6.32 13.49 1.49
N ALA A 153 5.14 12.89 1.30
CA ALA A 153 4.92 11.46 1.50
C ALA A 153 5.72 10.63 0.49
N GLU A 154 5.64 10.97 -0.81
CA GLU A 154 6.35 10.27 -1.89
C GLU A 154 7.86 10.23 -1.62
N ALA A 155 8.44 11.38 -1.28
CA ALA A 155 9.86 11.47 -0.97
C ALA A 155 10.25 10.58 0.21
N ALA A 156 9.45 10.55 1.28
CA ALA A 156 9.72 9.73 2.46
C ALA A 156 9.64 8.22 2.16
N TYR A 157 8.65 7.76 1.39
CA TYR A 157 8.58 6.37 0.95
C TYR A 157 9.82 5.97 0.15
N ARG A 158 10.21 6.79 -0.83
CA ARG A 158 11.41 6.54 -1.65
C ARG A 158 12.68 6.48 -0.83
N GLU A 159 12.87 7.42 0.08
CA GLU A 159 14.02 7.45 0.98
C GLU A 159 14.03 6.25 1.93
N GLY A 160 12.84 5.81 2.35
CA GLY A 160 12.63 4.60 3.14
C GLY A 160 12.82 3.30 2.35
N GLY A 161 13.04 3.33 1.03
CA GLY A 161 13.26 2.14 0.21
C GLY A 161 11.99 1.44 -0.28
N VAL A 162 10.81 2.07 -0.14
CA VAL A 162 9.52 1.59 -0.64
C VAL A 162 9.11 2.41 -1.86
N ILE A 163 8.69 1.75 -2.93
CA ILE A 163 8.18 2.41 -4.13
C ILE A 163 6.76 2.91 -3.87
N PRO A 164 6.49 4.21 -3.88
CA PRO A 164 5.13 4.72 -3.74
C PRO A 164 4.37 4.69 -5.06
N ALA A 165 3.11 4.30 -5.04
CA ALA A 165 2.18 4.53 -6.14
C ALA A 165 1.24 5.66 -5.77
N VAL A 166 1.37 6.77 -6.47
CA VAL A 166 0.49 7.93 -6.30
C VAL A 166 -0.86 7.63 -6.95
N MET A 167 -1.95 7.96 -6.26
CA MET A 167 -3.32 7.66 -6.68
C MET A 167 -4.25 8.82 -6.32
N HIS A 168 -5.36 8.94 -7.00
CA HIS A 168 -5.87 8.18 -8.14
C HIS A 168 -5.68 8.98 -9.42
N PHE A 169 -5.47 8.33 -10.53
CA PHE A 169 -5.39 8.99 -11.82
C PHE A 169 -6.61 8.59 -12.69
N PRO A 170 -7.33 9.54 -13.31
CA PRO A 170 -7.09 11.00 -13.36
C PRO A 170 -7.53 11.78 -12.12
N GLY A 171 -8.12 11.16 -11.12
CA GLY A 171 -8.55 11.72 -9.84
C GLY A 171 -9.90 11.20 -9.38
N HIS A 172 -10.07 11.03 -8.07
CA HIS A 172 -11.28 10.48 -7.44
C HIS A 172 -11.95 11.46 -6.45
N GLY A 173 -11.32 12.60 -6.17
CA GLY A 173 -11.76 13.54 -5.14
C GLY A 173 -13.05 14.32 -5.45
N GLY A 174 -13.58 14.25 -6.66
CA GLY A 174 -14.81 14.89 -7.10
C GLY A 174 -15.90 13.93 -7.60
N VAL A 175 -15.78 12.63 -7.36
CA VAL A 175 -16.70 11.59 -7.85
C VAL A 175 -17.45 10.96 -6.68
N GLU A 176 -18.76 10.76 -6.85
CA GLU A 176 -19.61 9.99 -5.93
C GLU A 176 -19.81 8.58 -6.49
N GLY A 177 -19.58 7.57 -5.66
CA GLY A 177 -19.82 6.18 -5.97
C GLY A 177 -18.74 5.54 -6.86
N SER A 178 -18.11 4.52 -6.35
CA SER A 178 -17.20 3.63 -7.07
C SER A 178 -17.82 2.24 -7.22
#